data_01353fc52fe13c209b5940329df44fb7
#
_entry.id   01353fc52fe13c209b5940329df44fb7
#
_cell.length_a   1.000
_cell.length_b   1.000
_cell.length_c   1.000
_cell.angle_alpha   90.00
_cell.angle_beta   90.00
_cell.angle_gamma   90.00
#
_symmetry.space_group_name_H-M   'P 1'
#
loop_
_entity.id
_entity.type
_entity.pdbx_description
1 polymer ?
#
loop_
_entity_poly.entity_id
_entity_poly.type
_entity_poly.pdbx_seq_one_letter_code
_entity_poly.pdbx_strand_id
1 'polypeptide(L)'
;FVIDGFGCRCVSDEPWVTVAESAELVLALMASGKIEQAATHLGWLDQFRDADGAYWMGMQVEEETFWPVEQPAWTAGAVLLAHDAVHQMTPAHGLFIENII
;
A
#
# COMPACT_ATOMS: atom_id res chain seq x y z
N PHE A 1 3.63 13.46 2.61
CA PHE A 1 3.63 12.41 1.57
C PHE A 1 2.28 11.69 1.45
N VAL A 2 1.48 11.63 2.52
CA VAL A 2 0.19 10.96 2.47
C VAL A 2 -0.87 11.88 1.87
N ILE A 3 -1.65 11.35 0.91
CA ILE A 3 -2.86 11.98 0.40
C ILE A 3 -4.04 11.21 0.97
N ASP A 4 -4.85 11.88 1.79
CA ASP A 4 -5.95 11.25 2.50
C ASP A 4 -6.93 10.56 1.55
N GLY A 5 -7.29 9.33 1.85
CA GLY A 5 -8.17 8.51 1.04
C GLY A 5 -7.51 7.82 -0.15
N PHE A 6 -6.23 8.11 -0.45
CA PHE A 6 -5.53 7.53 -1.60
C PHE A 6 -4.30 6.73 -1.20
N GLY A 7 -3.41 7.30 -0.41
CA GLY A 7 -2.20 6.61 0.02
C GLY A 7 -0.98 7.51 0.07
N CYS A 8 0.19 6.89 -0.10
CA CYS A 8 1.47 7.54 0.02
C CYS A 8 2.02 7.98 -1.34
N ARG A 9 2.45 9.23 -1.42
CA ARG A 9 3.13 9.73 -2.62
C ARG A 9 4.54 9.15 -2.71
N CYS A 10 4.95 8.83 -3.93
CA CYS A 10 6.31 8.38 -4.19
C CYS A 10 7.33 9.52 -4.03
N VAL A 11 6.95 10.72 -4.46
CA VAL A 11 7.76 11.91 -4.35
C VAL A 11 6.97 13.06 -3.74
N SER A 12 7.64 14.02 -3.13
CA SER A 12 6.97 15.09 -2.38
C SER A 12 6.33 16.17 -3.26
N ASP A 13 6.78 16.31 -4.49
CA ASP A 13 6.39 17.41 -5.37
C ASP A 13 5.38 17.05 -6.45
N GLU A 14 4.94 15.78 -6.49
CA GLU A 14 3.96 15.32 -7.46
C GLU A 14 2.80 14.62 -6.75
N PRO A 15 1.54 14.84 -7.17
CA PRO A 15 0.39 14.17 -6.57
C PRO A 15 0.22 12.75 -7.13
N TRP A 16 1.28 11.97 -7.06
CA TRP A 16 1.35 10.62 -7.58
C TRP A 16 1.48 9.62 -6.42
N VAL A 17 0.40 8.87 -6.19
CA VAL A 17 0.35 7.83 -5.17
C VAL A 17 0.77 6.52 -5.81
N THR A 18 1.71 5.83 -5.17
CA THR A 18 2.16 4.51 -5.61
C THR A 18 1.72 3.45 -4.61
N VAL A 19 1.31 2.30 -5.14
CA VAL A 19 0.74 1.22 -4.33
C VAL A 19 1.82 0.55 -3.48
N ALA A 20 2.99 0.30 -4.05
CA ALA A 20 4.07 -0.36 -3.31
C ALA A 20 4.51 0.46 -2.09
N GLU A 21 4.73 1.77 -2.26
CA GLU A 21 5.11 2.66 -1.17
C GLU A 21 3.99 2.79 -0.14
N SER A 22 2.74 2.80 -0.60
CA SER A 22 1.58 2.83 0.32
C SER A 22 1.49 1.54 1.13
N ALA A 23 1.78 0.39 0.53
CA ALA A 23 1.84 -0.89 1.23
C ALA A 23 2.99 -0.92 2.25
N GLU A 24 4.15 -0.36 1.91
CA GLU A 24 5.27 -0.24 2.84
C GLU A 24 4.90 0.64 4.04
N LEU A 25 4.14 1.71 3.81
CA LEU A 25 3.65 2.54 4.90
C LEU A 25 2.73 1.74 5.84
N VAL A 26 1.89 0.87 5.31
CA VAL A 26 1.06 -0.03 6.14
C VAL A 26 1.96 -0.87 7.05
N LEU A 27 3.04 -1.44 6.53
CA LEU A 27 3.98 -2.21 7.34
C LEU A 27 4.61 -1.35 8.43
N ALA A 28 5.03 -0.14 8.09
CA ALA A 28 5.62 0.79 9.06
C ALA A 28 4.64 1.19 10.16
N LEU A 29 3.38 1.41 9.82
CA LEU A 29 2.33 1.73 10.79
C LEU A 29 2.09 0.55 11.73
N MET A 30 2.08 -0.68 11.22
CA MET A 30 1.96 -1.88 12.05
C MET A 30 3.16 -1.99 13.00
N ALA A 31 4.38 -1.79 12.51
CA ALA A 31 5.58 -1.83 13.33
C ALA A 31 5.57 -0.79 14.44
N SER A 32 4.93 0.35 14.19
CA SER A 32 4.81 1.45 15.17
C SER A 32 3.62 1.26 16.12
N GLY A 33 2.86 0.18 15.99
CA GLY A 33 1.69 -0.09 16.84
C GLY A 33 0.45 0.69 16.44
N LYS A 34 0.46 1.36 15.29
CA LYS A 34 -0.67 2.18 14.81
C LYS A 34 -1.60 1.32 13.95
N ILE A 35 -2.21 0.34 14.57
CA ILE A 35 -2.96 -0.73 13.89
C ILE A 35 -4.19 -0.21 13.15
N GLU A 36 -4.95 0.71 13.76
CA GLU A 36 -6.13 1.27 13.10
C GLU A 36 -5.78 2.10 11.88
N GLN A 37 -4.71 2.89 11.96
CA GLN A 37 -4.22 3.65 10.81
C GLN A 37 -3.75 2.72 9.71
N ALA A 38 -3.03 1.66 10.07
CA ALA A 38 -2.58 0.66 9.11
C ALA A 38 -3.76 0.03 8.37
N ALA A 39 -4.80 -0.37 9.09
CA ALA A 39 -6.00 -0.96 8.48
C ALA A 39 -6.70 0.02 7.55
N THR A 40 -6.79 1.29 7.94
CA THR A 40 -7.38 2.34 7.11
C THR A 40 -6.62 2.51 5.80
N HIS A 41 -5.29 2.62 5.89
CA HIS A 41 -4.44 2.76 4.70
C HIS A 41 -4.51 1.53 3.80
N LEU A 42 -4.57 0.34 4.40
CA LEU A 42 -4.73 -0.88 3.63
C LEU A 42 -6.04 -0.87 2.83
N GLY A 43 -7.13 -0.40 3.45
CA GLY A 43 -8.42 -0.27 2.78
C GLY A 43 -8.37 0.64 1.57
N TRP A 44 -7.58 1.73 1.62
CA TRP A 44 -7.44 2.63 0.49
C TRP A 44 -6.84 1.95 -0.75
N LEU A 45 -6.07 0.89 -0.57
CA LEU A 45 -5.43 0.19 -1.69
C LEU A 45 -6.43 -0.56 -2.56
N ASP A 46 -7.63 -0.83 -2.07
CA ASP A 46 -8.66 -1.53 -2.84
C ASP A 46 -9.05 -0.78 -4.11
N GLN A 47 -8.96 0.55 -4.11
CA GLN A 47 -9.26 1.36 -5.29
C GLN A 47 -8.27 1.14 -6.45
N PHE A 48 -7.10 0.58 -6.16
CA PHE A 48 -6.08 0.28 -7.16
C PHE A 48 -6.17 -1.14 -7.71
N ARG A 49 -7.11 -1.93 -7.21
CA ARG A 49 -7.26 -3.31 -7.62
C ARG A 49 -8.12 -3.42 -8.86
N ASP A 50 -7.61 -4.17 -9.86
CA ASP A 50 -8.37 -4.50 -11.07
C ASP A 50 -9.33 -5.65 -10.79
N ALA A 51 -10.28 -5.87 -11.72
CA ALA A 51 -11.25 -6.97 -11.65
C ALA A 51 -10.55 -8.34 -11.58
N ASP A 52 -9.38 -8.47 -12.16
CA ASP A 52 -8.58 -9.71 -12.14
C ASP A 52 -7.82 -9.92 -10.84
N GLY A 53 -7.88 -8.98 -9.91
CA GLY A 53 -7.15 -9.05 -8.65
C GLY A 53 -5.75 -8.46 -8.69
N ALA A 54 -5.28 -8.02 -9.84
CA ALA A 54 -4.00 -7.33 -9.97
C ALA A 54 -4.13 -5.88 -9.50
N TYR A 55 -3.00 -5.27 -9.12
CA TYR A 55 -2.98 -3.89 -8.65
C TYR A 55 -2.27 -2.99 -9.63
N TRP A 56 -2.89 -1.85 -9.94
CA TRP A 56 -2.24 -0.79 -10.69
C TRP A 56 -1.06 -0.25 -9.89
N MET A 57 -0.02 0.17 -10.59
CA MET A 57 1.21 0.65 -9.94
C MET A 57 1.00 1.92 -9.14
N GLY A 58 0.20 2.85 -9.66
CA GLY A 58 -0.06 4.11 -9.00
C GLY A 58 -1.14 4.91 -9.69
N MET A 59 -1.46 6.08 -9.11
CA MET A 59 -2.48 6.99 -9.62
C MET A 59 -1.98 8.42 -9.55
N GLN A 60 -2.18 9.16 -10.62
CA GLN A 60 -2.08 10.61 -10.61
C GLN A 60 -3.40 11.13 -10.02
N VAL A 61 -3.35 11.58 -8.77
CA VAL A 61 -4.55 11.80 -7.96
C VAL A 61 -5.41 12.96 -8.46
N GLU A 62 -4.78 14.06 -8.90
CA GLU A 62 -5.52 15.21 -9.38
C GLU A 62 -6.38 14.90 -10.59
N GLU A 63 -5.91 14.01 -11.45
CA GLU A 63 -6.62 13.59 -12.67
C GLU A 63 -7.40 12.28 -12.46
N GLU A 64 -7.24 11.66 -11.31
CA GLU A 64 -7.83 10.35 -10.98
C GLU A 64 -7.54 9.29 -12.06
N THR A 65 -6.31 9.30 -12.57
CA THR A 65 -5.87 8.43 -13.66
C THR A 65 -4.77 7.50 -13.19
N PHE A 66 -4.90 6.21 -13.46
CA PHE A 66 -3.84 5.25 -13.17
C PHE A 66 -2.63 5.55 -14.06
N TRP A 67 -1.48 5.74 -13.43
CA TRP A 67 -0.24 6.03 -14.13
C TRP A 67 0.95 5.54 -13.32
N PRO A 68 1.92 4.87 -13.92
CA PRO A 68 1.89 4.35 -15.29
C PRO A 68 0.82 3.29 -15.47
N VAL A 69 0.43 3.01 -16.70
CA VAL A 69 -0.60 1.99 -16.98
C VAL A 69 0.07 0.62 -16.96
N GLU A 70 0.42 0.19 -15.75
CA GLU A 70 1.17 -1.04 -15.49
C GLU A 70 0.66 -1.72 -14.23
N GLN A 71 0.77 -3.05 -14.19
CA GLN A 71 0.40 -3.88 -13.05
C GLN A 71 1.57 -4.80 -12.70
N PRO A 72 2.68 -4.24 -12.15
CA PRO A 72 3.87 -5.04 -11.86
C PRO A 72 3.62 -6.08 -10.77
N ALA A 73 4.27 -7.24 -10.89
CA ALA A 73 4.14 -8.30 -9.90
C ALA A 73 4.60 -7.87 -8.51
N TRP A 74 5.64 -7.04 -8.42
CA TRP A 74 6.13 -6.59 -7.10
C TRP A 74 5.10 -5.73 -6.37
N THR A 75 4.26 -4.99 -7.10
CA THR A 75 3.19 -4.20 -6.49
C THR A 75 2.19 -5.12 -5.80
N ALA A 76 1.73 -6.16 -6.47
CA ALA A 76 0.85 -7.16 -5.88
C ALA A 76 1.51 -7.86 -4.70
N GLY A 77 2.79 -8.17 -4.80
CA GLY A 77 3.56 -8.77 -3.70
C GLY A 77 3.60 -7.87 -2.47
N ALA A 78 3.83 -6.57 -2.67
CA ALA A 78 3.84 -5.61 -1.56
C ALA A 78 2.48 -5.54 -0.86
N VAL A 79 1.38 -5.55 -1.62
CA VAL A 79 0.03 -5.53 -1.05
C VAL A 79 -0.25 -6.81 -0.27
N LEU A 80 0.18 -7.96 -0.78
CA LEU A 80 0.01 -9.24 -0.07
C LEU A 80 0.74 -9.22 1.28
N LEU A 81 1.95 -8.67 1.33
CA LEU A 81 2.69 -8.53 2.58
C LEU A 81 1.96 -7.62 3.57
N ALA A 82 1.41 -6.52 3.09
CA ALA A 82 0.65 -5.59 3.92
C ALA A 82 -0.62 -6.25 4.47
N HIS A 83 -1.35 -6.98 3.64
CA HIS A 83 -2.53 -7.73 4.08
C HIS A 83 -2.18 -8.76 5.15
N ASP A 84 -1.09 -9.51 4.93
CA ASP A 84 -0.65 -10.51 5.89
C ASP A 84 -0.28 -9.86 7.23
N ALA A 85 0.41 -8.73 7.21
CA ALA A 85 0.80 -8.02 8.42
C ALA A 85 -0.42 -7.54 9.23
N VAL A 86 -1.43 -7.00 8.57
CA VAL A 86 -2.63 -6.48 9.25
C VAL A 86 -3.55 -7.61 9.70
N HIS A 87 -3.77 -8.61 8.88
CA HIS A 87 -4.72 -9.69 9.13
C HIS A 87 -4.11 -10.97 9.69
N GLN A 88 -2.79 -11.03 9.79
CA GLN A 88 -2.06 -12.17 10.36
C GLN A 88 -2.44 -13.49 9.70
N MET A 89 -2.43 -13.51 8.36
CA MET A 89 -2.91 -14.64 7.56
C MET A 89 -1.93 -15.81 7.52
N THR A 90 -0.62 -15.53 7.65
CA THR A 90 0.43 -16.55 7.64
C THR A 90 1.40 -16.35 8.80
N PRO A 91 2.23 -17.34 9.14
CA PRO A 91 3.27 -17.17 10.16
C PRO A 91 4.30 -16.09 9.82
N ALA A 92 4.40 -15.68 8.56
CA ALA A 92 5.32 -14.63 8.13
C ALA A 92 4.86 -13.22 8.50
N HIS A 93 3.63 -13.05 8.99
CA HIS A 93 3.05 -11.72 9.24
C HIS A 93 3.90 -10.84 10.15
N GLY A 94 4.64 -11.42 11.09
CA GLY A 94 5.50 -10.69 12.01
C GLY A 94 6.92 -10.46 11.49
N LEU A 95 7.30 -11.08 10.40
CA LEU A 95 8.69 -11.09 9.93
C LEU A 95 9.23 -9.68 9.68
N PHE A 96 8.49 -8.87 8.94
CA PHE A 96 8.91 -7.50 8.64
C PHE A 96 8.70 -6.55 9.82
N ILE A 97 7.63 -6.75 10.57
CA ILE A 97 7.28 -5.91 11.72
C ILE A 97 8.32 -6.07 12.82
N GLU A 98 8.66 -7.32 13.17
CA GLU A 98 9.61 -7.62 14.25
C GLU A 98 11.04 -7.22 13.91
N ASN A 99 11.41 -7.27 12.65
CA ASN A 99 12.76 -6.94 12.20
C ASN A 99 12.97 -5.46 11.89
N ILE A 100 11.89 -4.69 11.69
CA ILE A 100 11.96 -3.25 11.47
C ILE A 100 12.14 -2.50 12.78
N ILE A 101 11.54 -2.99 13.84
CA ILE A 101 11.62 -2.42 15.18
C ILE A 101 12.96 -2.83 15.82
#